data_7fbf81b3a110d626f0ba6017c9219481
#
_entry.id   7fbf81b3a110d626f0ba6017c9219481
#
_cell.length_a   1.000
_cell.length_b   1.000
_cell.length_c   1.000
_cell.angle_alpha   90.00
_cell.angle_beta   90.00
_cell.angle_gamma   90.00
#
_symmetry.space_group_name_H-M   'P 1'
#
loop_
_entity.id
_entity.type
_entity.pdbx_description
1 polymer ?
#
loop_
_entity_poly.entity_id
_entity_poly.type
_entity_poly.pdbx_seq_one_letter_code
_entity_poly.pdbx_strand_id
1 'polypeptide(L)'
;RRTGISSNVLGVLWMLVAVSLLTGMFGIAKVLMQTLPIAEVGMFRFFTSLMFMLPWVAINGIGVLKTERPFAHFWRAFFGATSLLAGIYAVHHMLLADATVLTFTIPLWSIIMAALFLGERIRFRRALATIIGFCGILMVVQPQTGIEPAALVALLAAILATCALTTMKNLTKTEPSNRIVFYFLFWGFIILAIPAALDFRMPAGEEW
;
A
#
# COMPACT_ATOMS: atom_id res chain seq x y z
N ARG A 1 7.35 -19.55 30.11
CA ARG A 1 7.57 -18.26 30.81
C ARG A 1 7.00 -17.19 29.89
N ARG A 2 5.82 -16.63 30.27
CA ARG A 2 5.22 -15.47 29.58
C ARG A 2 6.14 -14.29 29.84
N THR A 3 6.72 -13.74 28.77
CA THR A 3 7.42 -12.46 28.83
C THR A 3 6.46 -11.43 29.40
N GLY A 4 6.86 -10.71 30.49
CA GLY A 4 6.01 -9.79 31.24
C GLY A 4 5.58 -8.51 30.49
N ILE A 5 5.62 -8.54 29.16
CA ILE A 5 5.21 -7.45 28.27
C ILE A 5 3.74 -7.68 27.88
N SER A 6 2.89 -6.70 28.08
CA SER A 6 1.48 -6.79 27.67
C SER A 6 1.38 -6.94 26.14
N SER A 7 0.37 -7.69 25.66
CA SER A 7 0.13 -7.89 24.22
C SER A 7 0.02 -6.56 23.44
N ASN A 8 -0.47 -5.51 24.10
CA ASN A 8 -0.57 -4.18 23.49
C ASN A 8 0.80 -3.53 23.26
N VAL A 9 1.71 -3.65 24.24
CA VAL A 9 3.09 -3.11 24.11
C VAL A 9 3.83 -3.87 23.02
N LEU A 10 3.70 -5.19 22.94
CA LEU A 10 4.30 -5.99 21.88
C LEU A 10 3.76 -5.58 20.50
N GLY A 11 2.44 -5.33 20.39
CA GLY A 11 1.83 -4.83 19.15
C GLY A 11 2.38 -3.47 18.72
N VAL A 12 2.57 -2.54 19.67
CA VAL A 12 3.16 -1.23 19.40
C VAL A 12 4.61 -1.36 18.93
N LEU A 13 5.42 -2.21 19.57
CA LEU A 13 6.80 -2.45 19.14
C LEU A 13 6.88 -3.00 17.71
N TRP A 14 6.05 -4.00 17.37
CA TRP A 14 5.98 -4.53 16.01
C TRP A 14 5.54 -3.47 14.99
N MET A 15 4.61 -2.59 15.37
CA MET A 15 4.17 -1.50 14.50
C MET A 15 5.29 -0.49 14.26
N LEU A 16 6.06 -0.12 15.29
CA LEU A 16 7.21 0.77 15.15
C LEU A 16 8.28 0.18 14.22
N VAL A 17 8.61 -1.09 14.39
CA VAL A 17 9.54 -1.80 13.49
C VAL A 17 9.02 -1.79 12.05
N ALA A 18 7.75 -2.13 11.85
CA ALA A 18 7.15 -2.16 10.52
C ALA A 18 7.16 -0.78 9.84
N VAL A 19 6.82 0.29 10.56
CA VAL A 19 6.84 1.67 10.03
C VAL A 19 8.26 2.11 9.71
N SER A 20 9.24 1.81 10.56
CA SER A 20 10.66 2.15 10.31
C SER A 20 11.18 1.46 9.05
N LEU A 21 10.91 0.15 8.89
CA LEU A 21 11.28 -0.60 7.69
C LEU A 21 10.58 -0.07 6.43
N LEU A 22 9.30 0.29 6.55
CA LEU A 22 8.54 0.88 5.44
C LEU A 22 9.12 2.23 5.02
N THR A 23 9.46 3.09 5.98
CA THR A 23 10.09 4.40 5.72
C THR A 23 11.46 4.23 5.04
N GLY A 24 12.29 3.30 5.54
CA GLY A 24 13.58 2.97 4.91
C GLY A 24 13.41 2.49 3.47
N MET A 25 12.42 1.63 3.24
CA MET A 25 12.09 1.14 1.91
C MET A 25 11.67 2.28 0.96
N PHE A 26 10.85 3.23 1.40
CA PHE A 26 10.50 4.39 0.57
C PHE A 26 11.70 5.29 0.29
N GLY A 27 12.63 5.41 1.25
CA GLY A 27 13.90 6.13 1.06
C GLY A 27 14.75 5.50 -0.05
N ILE A 28 14.95 4.18 0.00
CA ILE A 28 15.68 3.42 -1.03
C ILE A 28 14.97 3.54 -2.38
N ALA A 29 13.65 3.35 -2.43
CA ALA A 29 12.88 3.48 -3.65
C ALA A 29 13.04 4.87 -4.28
N LYS A 30 13.06 5.95 -3.47
CA LYS A 30 13.27 7.32 -3.96
C LYS A 30 14.64 7.51 -4.61
N VAL A 31 15.68 6.89 -4.08
CA VAL A 31 17.02 6.93 -4.68
C VAL A 31 17.04 6.17 -6.02
N LEU A 32 16.50 4.96 -6.05
CA LEU A 32 16.45 4.13 -7.26
C LEU A 32 15.63 4.77 -8.39
N MET A 33 14.58 5.51 -8.06
CA MET A 33 13.74 6.21 -9.05
C MET A 33 14.45 7.40 -9.73
N GLN A 34 15.63 7.78 -9.31
CA GLN A 34 16.43 8.80 -10.02
C GLN A 34 17.01 8.24 -11.32
N THR A 35 17.18 6.93 -11.39
CA THR A 35 17.83 6.22 -12.50
C THR A 35 16.93 5.22 -13.18
N LEU A 36 16.03 4.57 -12.43
CA LEU A 36 15.15 3.52 -12.92
C LEU A 36 13.69 3.98 -13.07
N PRO A 37 12.96 3.45 -14.06
CA PRO A 37 11.52 3.68 -14.20
C PRO A 37 10.73 3.25 -12.95
N ILE A 38 9.71 4.02 -12.60
CA ILE A 38 8.88 3.79 -11.40
C ILE A 38 8.27 2.37 -11.38
N ALA A 39 7.80 1.91 -12.53
CA ALA A 39 7.19 0.58 -12.66
C ALA A 39 8.21 -0.54 -12.39
N GLU A 40 9.44 -0.34 -12.81
CA GLU A 40 10.53 -1.28 -12.63
C GLU A 40 10.96 -1.40 -11.16
N VAL A 41 11.14 -0.28 -10.48
CA VAL A 41 11.39 -0.25 -9.03
C VAL A 41 10.27 -0.97 -8.26
N GLY A 42 9.01 -0.73 -8.64
CA GLY A 42 7.86 -1.42 -8.07
C GLY A 42 7.88 -2.92 -8.37
N MET A 43 8.20 -3.33 -9.59
CA MET A 43 8.31 -4.74 -10.00
C MET A 43 9.39 -5.46 -9.20
N PHE A 44 10.61 -4.91 -9.10
CA PHE A 44 11.69 -5.50 -8.32
C PHE A 44 11.34 -5.63 -6.84
N ARG A 45 10.66 -4.65 -6.27
CA ARG A 45 10.17 -4.73 -4.90
C ARG A 45 9.22 -5.92 -4.69
N PHE A 46 8.26 -6.14 -5.57
CA PHE A 46 7.35 -7.28 -5.46
C PHE A 46 8.07 -8.60 -5.70
N PHE A 47 8.97 -8.64 -6.67
CA PHE A 47 9.78 -9.82 -6.98
C PHE A 47 10.64 -10.23 -5.78
N THR A 48 11.42 -9.30 -5.23
CA THR A 48 12.28 -9.57 -4.07
C THR A 48 11.45 -10.05 -2.87
N SER A 49 10.34 -9.38 -2.58
CA SER A 49 9.44 -9.78 -1.49
C SER A 49 8.83 -11.17 -1.73
N LEU A 50 8.50 -11.51 -2.99
CA LEU A 50 8.01 -12.84 -3.35
C LEU A 50 9.08 -13.91 -3.13
N MET A 51 10.36 -13.63 -3.48
CA MET A 51 11.47 -14.54 -3.22
C MET A 51 11.62 -14.86 -1.73
N PHE A 52 11.46 -13.88 -0.85
CA PHE A 52 11.46 -14.10 0.60
C PHE A 52 10.26 -14.93 1.09
N MET A 53 9.17 -14.97 0.34
CA MET A 53 7.99 -15.77 0.69
C MET A 53 8.07 -17.23 0.20
N LEU A 54 8.90 -17.52 -0.82
CA LEU A 54 9.03 -18.86 -1.38
C LEU A 54 9.48 -19.94 -0.36
N PRO A 55 10.46 -19.69 0.54
CA PRO A 55 10.83 -20.66 1.55
C PRO A 55 9.66 -21.08 2.45
N TRP A 56 8.78 -20.14 2.79
CA TRP A 56 7.56 -20.45 3.55
C TRP A 56 6.64 -21.41 2.77
N VAL A 57 6.47 -21.20 1.46
CA VAL A 57 5.68 -22.09 0.61
C VAL A 57 6.34 -23.46 0.48
N ALA A 58 7.68 -23.50 0.33
CA ALA A 58 8.43 -24.74 0.19
C ALA A 58 8.33 -25.62 1.45
N ILE A 59 8.37 -25.01 2.65
CA ILE A 59 8.28 -25.72 3.93
C ILE A 59 6.84 -26.25 4.17
N ASN A 60 5.82 -25.46 3.82
CA ASN A 60 4.42 -25.80 4.13
C ASN A 60 3.70 -26.52 2.97
N GLY A 61 4.36 -26.65 1.82
CA GLY A 61 3.80 -27.27 0.61
C GLY A 61 2.85 -26.33 -0.16
N ILE A 62 2.65 -26.63 -1.44
CA ILE A 62 1.81 -25.82 -2.36
C ILE A 62 0.33 -25.79 -1.92
N GLY A 63 -0.12 -26.77 -1.15
CA GLY A 63 -1.50 -26.82 -0.64
C GLY A 63 -1.93 -25.61 0.19
N VAL A 64 -0.99 -24.90 0.82
CA VAL A 64 -1.28 -23.68 1.60
C VAL A 64 -1.77 -22.53 0.72
N LEU A 65 -1.52 -22.59 -0.59
CA LEU A 65 -1.95 -21.58 -1.56
C LEU A 65 -3.39 -21.82 -2.07
N LYS A 66 -4.00 -22.96 -1.77
CA LYS A 66 -5.36 -23.26 -2.23
C LYS A 66 -6.35 -22.25 -1.64
N THR A 67 -7.04 -21.49 -2.50
CA THR A 67 -8.03 -20.47 -2.12
C THR A 67 -9.34 -20.68 -2.87
N GLU A 68 -10.44 -20.35 -2.21
CA GLU A 68 -11.77 -20.34 -2.83
C GLU A 68 -12.14 -18.95 -3.37
N ARG A 69 -11.27 -17.93 -3.15
CA ARG A 69 -11.54 -16.53 -3.47
C ARG A 69 -10.44 -15.87 -4.35
N PRO A 70 -10.07 -16.47 -5.50
CA PRO A 70 -8.96 -15.98 -6.33
C PRO A 70 -9.20 -14.57 -6.85
N PHE A 71 -10.43 -14.22 -7.22
CA PHE A 71 -10.77 -12.86 -7.68
C PHE A 71 -10.60 -11.80 -6.58
N ALA A 72 -10.89 -12.13 -5.32
CA ALA A 72 -10.69 -11.19 -4.22
C ALA A 72 -9.19 -10.91 -3.99
N HIS A 73 -8.33 -11.92 -4.13
CA HIS A 73 -6.88 -11.76 -4.09
C HIS A 73 -6.36 -10.91 -5.26
N PHE A 74 -6.88 -11.14 -6.48
CA PHE A 74 -6.53 -10.34 -7.65
C PHE A 74 -6.90 -8.86 -7.45
N TRP A 75 -8.14 -8.55 -7.06
CA TRP A 75 -8.58 -7.17 -6.83
C TRP A 75 -7.79 -6.49 -5.70
N ARG A 76 -7.48 -7.24 -4.63
CA ARG A 76 -6.60 -6.75 -3.55
C ARG A 76 -5.24 -6.32 -4.09
N ALA A 77 -4.65 -7.14 -4.95
CA ALA A 77 -3.34 -6.87 -5.53
C ALA A 77 -3.42 -5.74 -6.57
N PHE A 78 -4.43 -5.73 -7.42
CA PHE A 78 -4.65 -4.69 -8.42
C PHE A 78 -4.75 -3.30 -7.78
N PHE A 79 -5.65 -3.13 -6.81
CA PHE A 79 -5.79 -1.86 -6.10
C PHE A 79 -4.52 -1.49 -5.35
N GLY A 80 -3.85 -2.45 -4.71
CA GLY A 80 -2.63 -2.19 -3.95
C GLY A 80 -1.43 -1.83 -4.83
N ALA A 81 -1.21 -2.55 -5.93
CA ALA A 81 -0.13 -2.28 -6.86
C ALA A 81 -0.32 -0.95 -7.61
N THR A 82 -1.55 -0.68 -8.08
CA THR A 82 -1.88 0.58 -8.74
C THR A 82 -1.79 1.77 -7.79
N SER A 83 -2.24 1.60 -6.53
CA SER A 83 -2.06 2.60 -5.48
C SER A 83 -0.59 2.91 -5.22
N LEU A 84 0.25 1.87 -5.20
CA LEU A 84 1.70 2.04 -5.02
C LEU A 84 2.30 2.86 -6.16
N LEU A 85 2.00 2.52 -7.42
CA LEU A 85 2.49 3.29 -8.58
C LEU A 85 2.04 4.75 -8.53
N ALA A 86 0.76 4.98 -8.27
CA ALA A 86 0.20 6.32 -8.15
C ALA A 86 0.83 7.12 -7.00
N GLY A 87 1.09 6.47 -5.86
CA GLY A 87 1.76 7.09 -4.72
C GLY A 87 3.22 7.44 -5.03
N ILE A 88 3.95 6.56 -5.68
CA ILE A 88 5.32 6.79 -6.13
C ILE A 88 5.37 7.93 -7.15
N TYR A 89 4.47 7.94 -8.13
CA TYR A 89 4.34 9.02 -9.10
C TYR A 89 4.12 10.37 -8.41
N ALA A 90 3.23 10.43 -7.43
CA ALA A 90 2.97 11.65 -6.67
C ALA A 90 4.22 12.13 -5.93
N VAL A 91 4.93 11.24 -5.22
CA VAL A 91 6.18 11.58 -4.51
C VAL A 91 7.29 12.06 -5.46
N HIS A 92 7.29 11.58 -6.71
CA HIS A 92 8.26 12.02 -7.71
C HIS A 92 7.97 13.44 -8.23
N HIS A 93 6.68 13.81 -8.38
CA HIS A 93 6.27 15.07 -9.01
C HIS A 93 5.86 16.17 -8.03
N MET A 94 5.83 15.90 -6.72
CA MET A 94 5.49 16.88 -5.69
C MET A 94 6.37 16.71 -4.45
N LEU A 95 6.30 17.66 -3.52
CA LEU A 95 7.04 17.56 -2.26
C LEU A 95 6.56 16.33 -1.47
N LEU A 96 7.50 15.59 -0.89
CA LEU A 96 7.21 14.40 -0.09
C LEU A 96 6.23 14.71 1.06
N ALA A 97 6.33 15.91 1.64
CA ALA A 97 5.43 16.37 2.68
C ALA A 97 3.97 16.44 2.19
N ASP A 98 3.73 17.02 1.02
CA ASP A 98 2.39 17.20 0.44
C ASP A 98 1.80 15.85 0.03
N ALA A 99 2.58 14.98 -0.63
CA ALA A 99 2.18 13.61 -0.96
C ALA A 99 1.80 12.81 0.30
N THR A 100 2.57 12.97 1.39
CA THR A 100 2.31 12.31 2.67
C THR A 100 0.99 12.82 3.29
N VAL A 101 0.78 14.14 3.28
CA VAL A 101 -0.46 14.74 3.80
C VAL A 101 -1.69 14.23 3.03
N LEU A 102 -1.58 14.13 1.70
CA LEU A 102 -2.67 13.57 0.88
C LEU A 102 -2.91 12.08 1.18
N THR A 103 -1.88 11.32 1.55
CA THR A 103 -2.04 9.93 2.01
C THR A 103 -2.85 9.84 3.31
N PHE A 104 -2.80 10.85 4.19
CA PHE A 104 -3.65 10.90 5.39
C PHE A 104 -5.15 11.07 5.08
N THR A 105 -5.55 11.22 3.82
CA THR A 105 -6.95 11.11 3.41
C THR A 105 -7.47 9.66 3.42
N ILE A 106 -6.62 8.63 3.49
CA ILE A 106 -7.00 7.20 3.56
C ILE A 106 -8.08 6.93 4.62
N PRO A 107 -7.99 7.41 5.88
CA PRO A 107 -9.04 7.21 6.87
C PRO A 107 -10.38 7.80 6.46
N LEU A 108 -10.39 8.91 5.71
CA LEU A 108 -11.60 9.54 5.19
C LEU A 108 -12.30 8.60 4.20
N TRP A 109 -11.55 8.14 3.21
CA TRP A 109 -12.03 7.19 2.21
C TRP A 109 -12.46 5.87 2.84
N SER A 110 -11.76 5.41 3.91
CA SER A 110 -12.10 4.16 4.59
C SER A 110 -13.49 4.19 5.24
N ILE A 111 -13.95 5.35 5.71
CA ILE A 111 -15.30 5.51 6.27
C ILE A 111 -16.35 5.41 5.15
N ILE A 112 -16.09 6.08 4.02
CA ILE A 112 -16.98 6.05 2.85
C ILE A 112 -17.06 4.61 2.31
N MET A 113 -15.93 3.94 2.14
CA MET A 113 -15.89 2.55 1.66
C MET A 113 -16.53 1.57 2.63
N ALA A 114 -16.36 1.75 3.95
CA ALA A 114 -17.04 0.93 4.96
C ALA A 114 -18.56 1.09 4.89
N ALA A 115 -19.06 2.29 4.69
CA ALA A 115 -20.48 2.51 4.53
C ALA A 115 -21.04 1.89 3.24
N LEU A 116 -20.32 2.07 2.10
CA LEU A 116 -20.79 1.61 0.80
C LEU A 116 -20.69 0.07 0.64
N PHE A 117 -19.58 -0.53 1.08
CA PHE A 117 -19.28 -1.95 0.82
C PHE A 117 -19.56 -2.88 2.00
N LEU A 118 -19.53 -2.38 3.24
CA LEU A 118 -19.79 -3.19 4.43
C LEU A 118 -21.14 -2.89 5.07
N GLY A 119 -21.90 -1.88 4.59
CA GLY A 119 -23.18 -1.48 5.16
C GLY A 119 -23.07 -0.90 6.58
N GLU A 120 -21.86 -0.47 6.99
CA GLU A 120 -21.64 0.08 8.31
C GLU A 120 -22.29 1.48 8.41
N ARG A 121 -23.06 1.70 9.46
CA ARG A 121 -23.64 3.04 9.73
C ARG A 121 -22.54 3.98 10.16
N ILE A 122 -22.39 5.10 9.44
CA ILE A 122 -21.43 6.15 9.81
C ILE A 122 -21.94 6.83 11.08
N ARG A 123 -21.21 6.69 12.19
CA ARG A 123 -21.52 7.39 13.44
C ARG A 123 -21.14 8.87 13.29
N PHE A 124 -22.02 9.76 13.71
CA PHE A 124 -21.82 11.22 13.61
C PHE A 124 -20.47 11.70 14.13
N ARG A 125 -20.02 11.18 15.27
CA ARG A 125 -18.69 11.52 15.85
C ARG A 125 -17.54 11.17 14.91
N ARG A 126 -17.66 10.06 14.18
CA ARG A 126 -16.63 9.59 13.23
C ARG A 126 -16.63 10.45 11.97
N ALA A 127 -17.82 10.83 11.47
CA ALA A 127 -17.97 11.77 10.36
C ALA A 127 -17.39 13.14 10.70
N LEU A 128 -17.69 13.67 11.88
CA LEU A 128 -17.21 14.98 12.32
C LEU A 128 -15.66 14.99 12.45
N ALA A 129 -15.07 13.98 13.10
CA ALA A 129 -13.62 13.84 13.20
C ALA A 129 -12.93 13.78 11.82
N THR A 130 -13.58 13.11 10.87
CA THR A 130 -13.16 13.01 9.48
C THR A 130 -13.15 14.35 8.78
N ILE A 131 -14.23 15.14 8.91
CA ILE A 131 -14.35 16.49 8.34
C ILE A 131 -13.29 17.42 8.92
N ILE A 132 -13.10 17.40 10.25
CA ILE A 132 -12.06 18.20 10.92
C ILE A 132 -10.66 17.81 10.41
N GLY A 133 -10.38 16.52 10.29
CA GLY A 133 -9.10 16.03 9.73
C GLY A 133 -8.89 16.49 8.28
N PHE A 134 -9.94 16.48 7.45
CA PHE A 134 -9.88 16.95 6.08
C PHE A 134 -9.63 18.47 6.01
N CYS A 135 -10.30 19.26 6.84
CA CYS A 135 -10.01 20.70 6.94
C CYS A 135 -8.55 20.96 7.33
N GLY A 136 -7.98 20.16 8.25
CA GLY A 136 -6.57 20.22 8.59
C GLY A 136 -5.65 19.94 7.40
N ILE A 137 -5.97 18.94 6.59
CA ILE A 137 -5.25 18.61 5.36
C ILE A 137 -5.28 19.78 4.37
N LEU A 138 -6.45 20.39 4.14
CA LEU A 138 -6.60 21.55 3.25
C LEU A 138 -5.77 22.74 3.72
N MET A 139 -5.65 22.96 5.03
CA MET A 139 -4.81 24.02 5.60
C MET A 139 -3.32 23.78 5.36
N VAL A 140 -2.86 22.54 5.32
CA VAL A 140 -1.46 22.19 5.07
C VAL A 140 -1.14 22.27 3.57
N VAL A 141 -2.00 21.73 2.72
CA VAL A 141 -1.79 21.69 1.25
C VAL A 141 -1.88 23.10 0.63
N GLN A 142 -2.64 24.02 1.27
CA GLN A 142 -2.83 25.40 0.82
C GLN A 142 -2.91 25.52 -0.72
N PRO A 143 -3.96 25.05 -1.38
CA PRO A 143 -4.06 25.01 -2.84
C PRO A 143 -4.26 26.43 -3.42
N GLN A 144 -3.22 27.28 -3.28
CA GLN A 144 -3.29 28.71 -3.68
C GLN A 144 -3.07 28.90 -5.17
N THR A 145 -2.45 27.95 -5.87
CA THR A 145 -2.05 28.08 -7.28
C THR A 145 -2.76 27.14 -8.23
N GLY A 146 -3.86 26.50 -7.79
CA GLY A 146 -4.57 25.48 -8.55
C GLY A 146 -4.25 24.06 -8.09
N ILE A 147 -5.03 23.10 -8.56
CA ILE A 147 -4.83 21.69 -8.22
C ILE A 147 -3.78 21.11 -9.17
N GLU A 148 -2.60 20.84 -8.66
CA GLU A 148 -1.57 20.14 -9.44
C GLU A 148 -2.04 18.74 -9.84
N PRO A 149 -1.77 18.28 -11.08
CA PRO A 149 -2.13 16.93 -11.53
C PRO A 149 -1.58 15.83 -10.59
N ALA A 150 -0.39 16.04 -10.02
CA ALA A 150 0.22 15.12 -9.06
C ALA A 150 -0.62 14.96 -7.77
N ALA A 151 -1.28 16.03 -7.30
CA ALA A 151 -2.17 15.95 -6.14
C ALA A 151 -3.41 15.10 -6.41
N LEU A 152 -3.99 15.18 -7.62
CA LEU A 152 -5.10 14.31 -8.03
C LEU A 152 -4.68 12.85 -8.07
N VAL A 153 -3.45 12.56 -8.56
CA VAL A 153 -2.90 11.20 -8.57
C VAL A 153 -2.65 10.71 -7.14
N ALA A 154 -2.18 11.56 -6.23
CA ALA A 154 -2.03 11.23 -4.81
C ALA A 154 -3.37 10.89 -4.13
N LEU A 155 -4.42 11.66 -4.42
CA LEU A 155 -5.78 11.36 -3.93
C LEU A 155 -6.30 10.04 -4.51
N LEU A 156 -6.09 9.79 -5.79
CA LEU A 156 -6.43 8.51 -6.43
C LEU A 156 -5.68 7.36 -5.75
N ALA A 157 -4.38 7.54 -5.46
CA ALA A 157 -3.59 6.56 -4.72
C ALA A 157 -4.21 6.25 -3.36
N ALA A 158 -4.67 7.26 -2.61
CA ALA A 158 -5.32 7.07 -1.32
C ALA A 158 -6.66 6.31 -1.42
N ILE A 159 -7.45 6.58 -2.46
CA ILE A 159 -8.70 5.84 -2.74
C ILE A 159 -8.39 4.38 -3.06
N LEU A 160 -7.44 4.12 -3.96
CA LEU A 160 -7.02 2.76 -4.33
C LEU A 160 -6.45 2.00 -3.14
N ALA A 161 -5.62 2.66 -2.30
CA ALA A 161 -5.14 2.08 -1.04
C ALA A 161 -6.30 1.67 -0.14
N THR A 162 -7.32 2.50 -0.03
CA THR A 162 -8.51 2.21 0.77
C THR A 162 -9.28 1.01 0.22
N CYS A 163 -9.45 0.90 -1.09
CA CYS A 163 -10.06 -0.27 -1.73
C CYS A 163 -9.26 -1.55 -1.43
N ALA A 164 -7.92 -1.46 -1.53
CA ALA A 164 -7.04 -2.57 -1.19
C ALA A 164 -7.17 -3.00 0.29
N LEU A 165 -7.19 -2.04 1.23
CA LEU A 165 -7.36 -2.31 2.65
C LEU A 165 -8.74 -2.91 2.97
N THR A 166 -9.79 -2.41 2.34
CA THR A 166 -11.16 -2.94 2.51
C THR A 166 -11.27 -4.38 2.01
N THR A 167 -10.69 -4.67 0.84
CA THR A 167 -10.63 -6.03 0.29
C THR A 167 -9.79 -6.94 1.18
N MET A 168 -8.66 -6.46 1.71
CA MET A 168 -7.85 -7.19 2.68
C MET A 168 -8.64 -7.52 3.94
N LYS A 169 -9.34 -6.55 4.54
CA LYS A 169 -10.20 -6.76 5.73
C LYS A 169 -11.27 -7.82 5.47
N ASN A 170 -11.80 -7.90 4.26
CA ASN A 170 -12.75 -8.94 3.89
C ASN A 170 -12.10 -10.31 3.71
N LEU A 171 -10.90 -10.37 3.13
CA LEU A 171 -10.14 -11.62 2.95
C LEU A 171 -9.68 -12.22 4.29
N THR A 172 -9.27 -11.40 5.27
CA THR A 172 -8.82 -11.87 6.58
C THR A 172 -9.88 -12.60 7.39
N LYS A 173 -11.15 -12.55 6.97
CA LYS A 173 -12.23 -13.31 7.60
C LYS A 173 -12.22 -14.81 7.23
N THR A 174 -11.66 -15.14 6.07
CA THR A 174 -11.72 -16.50 5.49
C THR A 174 -10.36 -17.07 5.11
N GLU A 175 -9.34 -16.20 4.97
CA GLU A 175 -8.04 -16.58 4.46
C GLU A 175 -6.93 -16.29 5.48
N PRO A 176 -5.93 -17.16 5.63
CA PRO A 176 -4.77 -16.89 6.48
C PRO A 176 -3.91 -15.76 5.92
N SER A 177 -3.33 -14.94 6.80
CA SER A 177 -2.56 -13.75 6.44
C SER A 177 -1.44 -14.02 5.44
N ASN A 178 -0.70 -15.13 5.62
CA ASN A 178 0.42 -15.49 4.73
C ASN A 178 -0.05 -15.75 3.30
N ARG A 179 -1.22 -16.36 3.10
CA ARG A 179 -1.82 -16.57 1.78
C ARG A 179 -2.19 -15.25 1.12
N ILE A 180 -2.79 -14.33 1.89
CA ILE A 180 -3.15 -12.99 1.39
C ILE A 180 -1.91 -12.24 0.95
N VAL A 181 -0.83 -12.31 1.74
CA VAL A 181 0.47 -11.68 1.40
C VAL A 181 1.06 -12.32 0.15
N PHE A 182 1.10 -13.66 0.06
CA PHE A 182 1.63 -14.34 -1.12
C PHE A 182 0.92 -13.92 -2.41
N TYR A 183 -0.39 -13.97 -2.45
CA TYR A 183 -1.16 -13.56 -3.64
C TYR A 183 -1.01 -12.08 -3.96
N PHE A 184 -0.87 -11.24 -2.94
CA PHE A 184 -0.59 -9.82 -3.14
C PHE A 184 0.75 -9.59 -3.83
N LEU A 185 1.79 -10.30 -3.39
CA LEU A 185 3.13 -10.21 -3.99
C LEU A 185 3.14 -10.80 -5.40
N PHE A 186 2.51 -11.94 -5.60
CA PHE A 186 2.44 -12.64 -6.89
C PHE A 186 1.72 -11.82 -7.95
N TRP A 187 0.47 -11.40 -7.68
CA TRP A 187 -0.28 -10.58 -8.62
C TRP A 187 0.29 -9.17 -8.77
N GLY A 188 0.81 -8.59 -7.69
CA GLY A 188 1.49 -7.30 -7.72
C GLY A 188 2.70 -7.31 -8.65
N PHE A 189 3.50 -8.38 -8.59
CA PHE A 189 4.62 -8.59 -9.52
C PHE A 189 4.13 -8.65 -10.98
N ILE A 190 3.12 -9.46 -11.28
CA ILE A 190 2.59 -9.60 -12.65
C ILE A 190 2.04 -8.25 -13.17
N ILE A 191 1.26 -7.54 -12.35
CA ILE A 191 0.64 -6.26 -12.74
C ILE A 191 1.71 -5.22 -13.05
N LEU A 192 2.79 -5.17 -12.27
CA LEU A 192 3.87 -4.20 -12.47
C LEU A 192 4.89 -4.63 -13.51
N ALA A 193 5.02 -5.92 -13.78
CA ALA A 193 5.87 -6.42 -14.85
C ALA A 193 5.40 -5.95 -16.25
N ILE A 194 4.09 -5.74 -16.43
CA ILE A 194 3.55 -5.27 -17.72
C ILE A 194 4.08 -3.87 -18.07
N PRO A 195 3.87 -2.81 -17.27
CA PRO A 195 4.42 -1.50 -17.57
C PRO A 195 5.94 -1.45 -17.48
N ALA A 196 6.57 -2.25 -16.60
CA ALA A 196 8.03 -2.33 -16.52
C ALA A 196 8.64 -2.90 -17.79
N ALA A 197 8.02 -3.88 -18.43
CA ALA A 197 8.52 -4.46 -19.68
C ALA A 197 8.46 -3.49 -20.88
N LEU A 198 7.61 -2.45 -20.82
CA LEU A 198 7.48 -1.46 -21.88
C LEU A 198 8.62 -0.42 -21.89
N ASP A 199 9.22 -0.14 -20.74
CA ASP A 199 10.32 0.82 -20.57
C ASP A 199 11.42 0.24 -19.68
N PHE A 200 11.79 -1.02 -19.96
CA PHE A 200 12.78 -1.75 -19.16
C PHE A 200 14.18 -1.18 -19.39
N ARG A 201 14.83 -0.78 -18.29
CA ARG A 201 16.23 -0.39 -18.27
C ARG A 201 17.02 -1.35 -17.39
N MET A 202 18.08 -1.94 -17.93
CA MET A 202 18.92 -2.83 -17.15
C MET A 202 19.67 -2.02 -16.08
N PRO A 203 19.48 -2.33 -14.77
CA PRO A 203 20.22 -1.63 -13.73
C PRO A 203 21.72 -1.74 -13.95
N ALA A 204 22.44 -0.63 -13.86
CA ALA A 204 23.88 -0.57 -14.12
C ALA A 204 24.66 -0.14 -12.86
N GLY A 205 25.81 -0.80 -12.61
CA GLY A 205 26.75 -0.37 -11.59
C GLY A 205 26.22 -0.37 -10.15
N GLU A 206 26.06 0.80 -9.55
CA GLU A 206 25.68 0.98 -8.14
C GLU A 206 24.19 0.76 -7.83
N GLU A 207 23.39 0.44 -8.81
CA GLU A 207 21.93 0.24 -8.68
C GLU A 207 21.54 -1.17 -8.23
N TRP A 208 22.49 -2.09 -8.11
CA TRP A 208 22.32 -3.48 -7.65
C TRP A 208 22.43 -3.64 -6.15
#